data_2b21adf127ae1cc71c4c65e2440af8ee
#
_entry.id   2b21adf127ae1cc71c4c65e2440af8ee
#
_cell.length_a   1.000
_cell.length_b   1.000
_cell.length_c   1.000
_cell.angle_alpha   90.00
_cell.angle_beta   90.00
_cell.angle_gamma   90.00
#
_symmetry.space_group_name_H-M   'P 1'
#
loop_
_entity.id
_entity.type
_entity.pdbx_description
1 polymer ?
#
loop_
_entity_poly.entity_id
_entity_poly.type
_entity_poly.pdbx_seq_one_letter_code
_entity_poly.pdbx_strand_id
1 'polypeptide(L)'
;MALQDLSVDERLVLLEEEYVVLVRRLRPERFGGNSLAQNSARHLLSKLYEWHQRAVRELESARPPIEHPVQAAVPDVETPASRPPTRLRSVPTPSPNSEVDFTVTTPSGTYRATRIMAQGDLAMLYRGSCETGARAGQDVTVKIAMQREDSDLLMEEARIVRTLQSQAGVQRKHLPELVDQFIAPSGQAGSIFAYLDGYDLDMVRDRYPDGLNAEHVAWILARSLSALGFAHQQGIIHGNIEPAHILVRPEDHNVFVIDWSYAVVAPEKTGQGFRAHNPDFSPPEVMARKPPLPASDLYSLGKTMIFLLGGDVRQGTVPAQVDERFTRFLQFLIRDSPRQRAQDAWEVAEQLKKLRAEVFGPSRFLPLEM
;
A
#
# COMPACT_ATOMS: atom_id res chain seq x y z
N MET A 1 23.63 -11.30 -29.90
CA MET A 1 22.71 -10.27 -30.38
C MET A 1 23.26 -8.92 -29.90
N ALA A 2 23.57 -8.00 -30.82
CA ALA A 2 24.11 -6.70 -30.42
C ALA A 2 22.97 -5.83 -29.87
N LEU A 3 23.27 -4.94 -28.90
CA LEU A 3 22.27 -4.01 -28.34
C LEU A 3 21.53 -3.18 -29.40
N GLN A 4 22.16 -3.03 -30.60
CA GLN A 4 21.57 -2.29 -31.72
C GLN A 4 20.42 -3.03 -32.41
N ASP A 5 20.32 -4.35 -32.23
CA ASP A 5 19.30 -5.20 -32.84
C ASP A 5 18.02 -5.29 -32.02
N LEU A 6 18.01 -4.68 -30.82
CA LEU A 6 16.88 -4.70 -29.92
C LEU A 6 15.93 -3.51 -30.15
N SER A 7 14.65 -3.72 -29.98
CA SER A 7 13.64 -2.67 -29.94
C SER A 7 13.90 -1.68 -28.79
N VAL A 8 13.30 -0.50 -28.86
CA VAL A 8 13.41 0.50 -27.77
C VAL A 8 12.90 -0.06 -26.45
N ASP A 9 11.81 -0.83 -26.46
CA ASP A 9 11.24 -1.44 -25.25
C ASP A 9 12.17 -2.50 -24.65
N GLU A 10 12.79 -3.35 -25.46
CA GLU A 10 13.77 -4.33 -24.98
C GLU A 10 15.02 -3.68 -24.41
N ARG A 11 15.49 -2.57 -25.01
CA ARG A 11 16.62 -1.80 -24.46
C ARG A 11 16.27 -1.11 -23.14
N LEU A 12 15.04 -0.61 -23.01
CA LEU A 12 14.56 -0.04 -21.74
C LEU A 12 14.49 -1.08 -20.63
N VAL A 13 14.04 -2.30 -20.94
CA VAL A 13 14.02 -3.42 -19.95
C VAL A 13 15.43 -3.74 -19.48
N LEU A 14 16.39 -3.91 -20.41
CA LEU A 14 17.79 -4.19 -20.07
C LEU A 14 18.43 -3.06 -19.24
N LEU A 15 18.14 -1.80 -19.58
CA LEU A 15 18.64 -0.65 -18.85
C LEU A 15 18.13 -0.66 -17.39
N GLU A 16 16.87 -1.01 -17.18
CA GLU A 16 16.27 -1.13 -15.85
C GLU A 16 16.89 -2.27 -15.03
N GLU A 17 17.08 -3.44 -15.65
CA GLU A 17 17.68 -4.59 -14.99
C GLU A 17 19.09 -4.27 -14.49
N GLU A 18 19.94 -3.70 -15.35
CA GLU A 18 21.30 -3.30 -14.97
C GLU A 18 21.31 -2.18 -13.92
N TYR A 19 20.42 -1.20 -14.03
CA TYR A 19 20.27 -0.13 -13.04
C TYR A 19 19.96 -0.71 -11.66
N VAL A 20 19.00 -1.61 -11.55
CA VAL A 20 18.61 -2.26 -10.28
C VAL A 20 19.78 -3.05 -9.68
N VAL A 21 20.54 -3.77 -10.52
CA VAL A 21 21.73 -4.52 -10.07
C VAL A 21 22.79 -3.58 -9.50
N LEU A 22 23.05 -2.45 -10.17
CA LEU A 22 24.05 -1.47 -9.74
C LEU A 22 23.61 -0.76 -8.44
N VAL A 23 22.34 -0.37 -8.34
CA VAL A 23 21.78 0.21 -7.11
C VAL A 23 21.96 -0.75 -5.93
N ARG A 24 21.63 -2.04 -6.10
CA ARG A 24 21.82 -3.06 -5.06
C ARG A 24 23.29 -3.21 -4.62
N ARG A 25 24.22 -3.10 -5.56
CA ARG A 25 25.67 -3.20 -5.28
C ARG A 25 26.22 -1.98 -4.54
N LEU A 26 25.67 -0.80 -4.82
CA LEU A 26 26.10 0.48 -4.25
C LEU A 26 25.36 0.88 -2.97
N ARG A 27 24.48 0.04 -2.41
CA ARG A 27 23.77 0.34 -1.16
C ARG A 27 24.77 0.66 -0.03
N PRO A 28 24.69 1.85 0.59
CA PRO A 28 25.66 2.27 1.61
C PRO A 28 25.77 1.30 2.80
N GLU A 29 24.67 0.62 3.13
CA GLU A 29 24.60 -0.35 4.23
C GLU A 29 25.54 -1.55 4.02
N ARG A 30 25.90 -1.87 2.78
CA ARG A 30 26.80 -2.98 2.44
C ARG A 30 28.26 -2.70 2.81
N PHE A 31 28.60 -1.44 3.08
CA PHE A 31 29.98 -1.02 3.36
C PHE A 31 30.29 -0.94 4.87
N GLY A 32 29.44 -1.56 5.72
CA GLY A 32 29.66 -1.67 7.18
C GLY A 32 29.98 -0.32 7.83
N GLY A 33 30.76 -0.29 8.90
CA GLY A 33 31.13 0.93 9.63
C GLY A 33 32.07 1.91 8.90
N ASN A 34 32.36 1.72 7.61
CA ASN A 34 33.26 2.59 6.86
C ASN A 34 32.49 3.80 6.29
N SER A 35 32.50 4.93 7.01
CA SER A 35 31.80 6.15 6.65
C SER A 35 32.25 6.76 5.30
N LEU A 36 33.53 6.63 4.94
CA LEU A 36 34.05 7.13 3.66
C LEU A 36 33.50 6.33 2.50
N ALA A 37 33.48 5.00 2.62
CA ALA A 37 32.91 4.12 1.59
C ALA A 37 31.39 4.32 1.45
N GLN A 38 30.67 4.53 2.55
CA GLN A 38 29.24 4.82 2.53
C GLN A 38 28.94 6.17 1.83
N ASN A 39 29.73 7.21 2.10
CA ASN A 39 29.58 8.50 1.43
C ASN A 39 29.90 8.41 -0.07
N SER A 40 30.94 7.66 -0.43
CA SER A 40 31.27 7.40 -1.84
C SER A 40 30.14 6.63 -2.54
N ALA A 41 29.55 5.64 -1.87
CA ALA A 41 28.42 4.88 -2.40
C ALA A 41 27.20 5.77 -2.64
N ARG A 42 26.86 6.67 -1.70
CA ARG A 42 25.76 7.65 -1.85
C ARG A 42 26.00 8.56 -3.04
N HIS A 43 27.22 9.06 -3.21
CA HIS A 43 27.57 9.92 -4.35
C HIS A 43 27.47 9.18 -5.68
N LEU A 44 27.92 7.93 -5.73
CA LEU A 44 27.82 7.09 -6.94
C LEU A 44 26.35 6.75 -7.26
N LEU A 45 25.51 6.49 -6.26
CA LEU A 45 24.06 6.27 -6.45
C LEU A 45 23.39 7.50 -7.05
N SER A 46 23.71 8.71 -6.58
CA SER A 46 23.17 9.95 -7.17
C SER A 46 23.55 10.09 -8.64
N LYS A 47 24.82 9.87 -8.98
CA LYS A 47 25.29 9.90 -10.37
C LYS A 47 24.66 8.81 -11.24
N LEU A 48 24.51 7.61 -10.71
CA LEU A 48 23.86 6.49 -11.39
C LEU A 48 22.39 6.82 -11.71
N TYR A 49 21.69 7.44 -10.76
CA TYR A 49 20.32 7.91 -10.96
C TYR A 49 20.22 8.96 -12.08
N GLU A 50 21.08 9.98 -12.06
CA GLU A 50 21.10 11.02 -13.10
C GLU A 50 21.40 10.44 -14.48
N TRP A 51 22.36 9.53 -14.55
CA TRP A 51 22.72 8.82 -15.80
C TRP A 51 21.54 7.97 -16.31
N HIS A 52 20.91 7.19 -15.44
CA HIS A 52 19.76 6.38 -15.77
C HIS A 52 18.60 7.22 -16.34
N GLN A 53 18.25 8.33 -15.66
CA GLN A 53 17.21 9.24 -16.14
C GLN A 53 17.52 9.84 -17.51
N ARG A 54 18.80 10.08 -17.82
CA ARG A 54 19.23 10.57 -19.14
C ARG A 54 19.06 9.48 -20.18
N ALA A 55 19.54 8.29 -19.91
CA ALA A 55 19.47 7.14 -20.83
C ALA A 55 18.02 6.76 -21.16
N VAL A 56 17.12 6.78 -20.18
CA VAL A 56 15.69 6.54 -20.40
C VAL A 56 15.11 7.58 -21.35
N ARG A 57 15.37 8.89 -21.13
CA ARG A 57 14.87 9.94 -22.03
C ARG A 57 15.41 9.83 -23.44
N GLU A 58 16.68 9.48 -23.61
CA GLU A 58 17.32 9.28 -24.92
C GLU A 58 16.68 8.10 -25.67
N LEU A 59 16.42 6.99 -24.98
CA LEU A 59 15.76 5.82 -25.57
C LEU A 59 14.30 6.13 -25.94
N GLU A 60 13.56 6.81 -25.08
CA GLU A 60 12.16 7.18 -25.34
C GLU A 60 12.05 8.18 -26.52
N SER A 61 12.99 9.12 -26.65
CA SER A 61 13.02 10.07 -27.77
C SER A 61 13.37 9.41 -29.12
N ALA A 62 14.01 8.24 -29.08
CA ALA A 62 14.33 7.45 -30.27
C ALA A 62 13.17 6.55 -30.74
N ARG A 63 12.01 6.60 -30.07
CA ARG A 63 10.81 5.86 -30.49
C ARG A 63 10.28 6.40 -31.80
N PRO A 64 10.06 5.57 -32.84
CA PRO A 64 9.39 6.03 -34.05
C PRO A 64 7.97 6.50 -33.71
N PRO A 65 7.42 7.50 -34.44
CA PRO A 65 6.04 7.92 -34.29
C PRO A 65 5.11 6.73 -34.43
N ILE A 66 4.14 6.59 -33.53
CA ILE A 66 3.10 5.57 -33.64
C ILE A 66 2.21 5.99 -34.81
N GLU A 67 2.34 5.33 -35.95
CA GLU A 67 1.33 5.42 -37.01
C GLU A 67 0.04 4.79 -36.47
N HIS A 68 -0.96 5.60 -36.22
CA HIS A 68 -2.28 5.11 -35.91
C HIS A 68 -2.82 4.38 -37.17
N PRO A 69 -3.14 3.10 -37.12
CA PRO A 69 -3.80 2.45 -38.24
C PRO A 69 -5.14 3.13 -38.44
N VAL A 70 -5.36 3.60 -39.67
CA VAL A 70 -6.66 4.06 -40.14
C VAL A 70 -7.68 2.96 -39.83
N GLN A 71 -8.70 3.27 -39.05
CA GLN A 71 -9.77 2.34 -38.72
C GLN A 71 -10.41 1.83 -40.04
N ALA A 72 -10.07 0.60 -40.41
CA ALA A 72 -10.86 -0.15 -41.37
C ALA A 72 -12.20 -0.48 -40.68
N ALA A 73 -13.29 -0.10 -41.30
CA ALA A 73 -14.65 -0.39 -40.85
C ALA A 73 -14.78 -1.90 -40.61
N VAL A 74 -15.07 -2.30 -39.38
CA VAL A 74 -15.38 -3.68 -39.02
C VAL A 74 -16.84 -3.90 -39.40
N PRO A 75 -17.18 -4.95 -40.18
CA PRO A 75 -18.56 -5.27 -40.45
C PRO A 75 -19.30 -5.66 -39.16
N ASP A 76 -20.52 -5.19 -39.00
CA ASP A 76 -21.43 -5.50 -37.91
C ASP A 76 -21.57 -7.03 -37.74
N VAL A 77 -20.93 -7.57 -36.70
CA VAL A 77 -21.24 -8.91 -36.20
C VAL A 77 -22.34 -8.74 -35.16
N GLU A 78 -23.54 -9.20 -35.45
CA GLU A 78 -24.63 -9.28 -34.50
C GLU A 78 -24.20 -10.04 -33.26
N THR A 79 -24.09 -9.32 -32.15
CA THR A 79 -23.81 -9.89 -30.83
C THR A 79 -25.10 -10.52 -30.30
N PRO A 80 -25.09 -11.79 -29.88
CA PRO A 80 -26.29 -12.38 -29.25
C PRO A 80 -26.63 -11.57 -28.00
N ALA A 81 -27.92 -11.19 -27.88
CA ALA A 81 -28.47 -10.41 -26.78
C ALA A 81 -28.00 -10.99 -25.42
N SER A 82 -27.15 -10.24 -24.74
CA SER A 82 -26.77 -10.51 -23.36
C SER A 82 -28.02 -10.42 -22.49
N ARG A 83 -28.36 -11.52 -21.81
CA ARG A 83 -29.34 -11.53 -20.73
C ARG A 83 -29.01 -10.40 -19.75
N PRO A 84 -30.02 -9.59 -19.33
CA PRO A 84 -29.76 -8.60 -18.28
C PRO A 84 -29.27 -9.34 -17.03
N PRO A 85 -28.28 -8.78 -16.30
CA PRO A 85 -27.81 -9.39 -15.07
C PRO A 85 -29.00 -9.51 -14.12
N THR A 86 -29.28 -10.72 -13.69
CA THR A 86 -30.25 -10.98 -12.63
C THR A 86 -29.82 -10.15 -11.44
N ARG A 87 -30.62 -9.15 -11.07
CA ARG A 87 -30.44 -8.43 -9.81
C ARG A 87 -30.43 -9.48 -8.71
N LEU A 88 -29.26 -9.81 -8.21
CA LEU A 88 -29.12 -10.51 -6.94
C LEU A 88 -29.89 -9.68 -5.93
N ARG A 89 -30.88 -10.29 -5.27
CA ARG A 89 -31.52 -9.69 -4.10
C ARG A 89 -30.39 -9.28 -3.17
N SER A 90 -30.26 -7.97 -2.94
CA SER A 90 -29.36 -7.44 -1.93
C SER A 90 -29.75 -8.07 -0.60
N VAL A 91 -28.95 -9.01 -0.13
CA VAL A 91 -28.97 -9.38 1.28
C VAL A 91 -28.71 -8.08 2.03
N PRO A 92 -29.55 -7.69 3.01
CA PRO A 92 -29.30 -6.47 3.77
C PRO A 92 -27.90 -6.53 4.35
N THR A 93 -27.06 -5.58 4.00
CA THR A 93 -25.72 -5.43 4.60
C THR A 93 -25.93 -5.20 6.10
N PRO A 94 -25.39 -6.04 6.98
CA PRO A 94 -25.53 -5.83 8.42
C PRO A 94 -24.96 -4.44 8.76
N SER A 95 -25.71 -3.67 9.54
CA SER A 95 -25.24 -2.35 9.96
C SER A 95 -23.96 -2.50 10.82
N PRO A 96 -22.94 -1.68 10.60
CA PRO A 96 -21.82 -1.59 11.54
C PRO A 96 -22.34 -1.41 12.96
N ASN A 97 -21.69 -2.02 13.96
CA ASN A 97 -22.10 -2.10 15.35
C ASN A 97 -23.28 -3.05 15.68
N SER A 98 -23.80 -3.82 14.73
CA SER A 98 -24.76 -4.88 15.05
C SER A 98 -24.13 -5.91 15.99
N GLU A 99 -24.88 -6.27 17.05
CA GLU A 99 -24.47 -7.32 17.98
C GLU A 99 -24.49 -8.70 17.29
N VAL A 100 -23.50 -9.48 17.60
CA VAL A 100 -23.39 -10.89 17.23
C VAL A 100 -22.90 -11.67 18.44
N ASP A 101 -23.11 -12.98 18.46
CA ASP A 101 -22.57 -13.83 19.51
C ASP A 101 -22.22 -15.19 18.91
N PHE A 102 -20.92 -15.35 18.63
CA PHE A 102 -20.40 -16.67 18.23
C PHE A 102 -18.96 -16.84 18.70
N THR A 103 -18.56 -18.09 18.85
CA THR A 103 -17.21 -18.44 19.29
C THR A 103 -16.46 -19.19 18.19
N VAL A 104 -15.14 -18.94 18.15
CA VAL A 104 -14.18 -19.65 17.34
C VAL A 104 -13.20 -20.33 18.29
N THR A 105 -13.08 -21.65 18.21
CA THR A 105 -12.11 -22.41 18.99
C THR A 105 -11.01 -22.95 18.09
N THR A 106 -9.78 -22.72 18.50
CA THR A 106 -8.55 -23.17 17.83
C THR A 106 -7.69 -23.91 18.85
N PRO A 107 -6.60 -24.55 18.43
CA PRO A 107 -5.63 -25.14 19.38
C PRO A 107 -5.00 -24.11 20.34
N SER A 108 -4.96 -22.81 19.97
CA SER A 108 -4.32 -21.75 20.76
C SER A 108 -5.27 -21.10 21.78
N GLY A 109 -6.59 -21.20 21.58
CA GLY A 109 -7.58 -20.59 22.46
C GLY A 109 -8.98 -20.51 21.89
N THR A 110 -9.88 -19.93 22.66
CA THR A 110 -11.26 -19.64 22.26
C THR A 110 -11.46 -18.14 22.16
N TYR A 111 -12.07 -17.71 21.07
CA TYR A 111 -12.31 -16.30 20.76
C TYR A 111 -13.80 -16.07 20.57
N ARG A 112 -14.38 -15.10 21.27
CA ARG A 112 -15.79 -14.75 21.17
C ARG A 112 -15.94 -13.46 20.40
N ALA A 113 -16.67 -13.50 19.27
CA ALA A 113 -17.06 -12.33 18.51
C ALA A 113 -18.37 -11.75 19.06
N THR A 114 -18.43 -10.44 19.29
CA THR A 114 -19.57 -9.78 19.97
C THR A 114 -20.21 -8.70 19.12
N ARG A 115 -19.52 -8.16 18.12
CA ARG A 115 -20.02 -7.04 17.34
C ARG A 115 -19.41 -6.99 15.94
N ILE A 116 -20.20 -6.65 14.93
CA ILE A 116 -19.72 -6.35 13.59
C ILE A 116 -19.01 -5.00 13.61
N MET A 117 -17.76 -4.96 13.15
CA MET A 117 -16.97 -3.73 13.00
C MET A 117 -17.14 -3.15 11.59
N ALA A 118 -16.92 -3.97 10.59
CA ALA A 118 -16.96 -3.56 9.19
C ALA A 118 -17.26 -4.75 8.27
N GLN A 119 -17.74 -4.44 7.08
CA GLN A 119 -17.80 -5.36 5.96
C GLN A 119 -16.91 -4.81 4.85
N GLY A 120 -15.85 -5.55 4.52
CA GLY A 120 -15.02 -5.28 3.36
C GLY A 120 -15.48 -6.04 2.12
N ASP A 121 -14.71 -5.96 1.05
CA ASP A 121 -14.99 -6.68 -0.21
C ASP A 121 -14.81 -8.20 -0.05
N LEU A 122 -13.83 -8.62 0.74
CA LEU A 122 -13.46 -10.03 0.91
C LEU A 122 -13.92 -10.64 2.24
N ALA A 123 -14.10 -9.82 3.28
CA ALA A 123 -14.26 -10.33 4.63
C ALA A 123 -15.18 -9.48 5.50
N MET A 124 -15.81 -10.15 6.46
CA MET A 124 -16.47 -9.54 7.60
C MET A 124 -15.48 -9.41 8.75
N LEU A 125 -15.49 -8.25 9.41
CA LEU A 125 -14.67 -7.96 10.57
C LEU A 125 -15.56 -7.85 11.81
N TYR A 126 -15.15 -8.53 12.87
CA TYR A 126 -15.87 -8.56 14.13
C TYR A 126 -14.94 -8.14 15.28
N ARG A 127 -15.45 -7.35 16.20
CA ARG A 127 -14.81 -7.19 17.51
C ARG A 127 -15.13 -8.38 18.40
N GLY A 128 -14.16 -8.81 19.16
CA GLY A 128 -14.31 -9.88 20.12
C GLY A 128 -13.25 -9.85 21.20
N SER A 129 -13.22 -10.92 21.99
CA SER A 129 -12.24 -11.12 23.05
C SER A 129 -11.70 -12.57 23.01
N CYS A 130 -10.48 -12.73 23.46
CA CYS A 130 -9.90 -14.04 23.72
C CYS A 130 -10.40 -14.53 25.09
N GLU A 131 -11.17 -15.63 25.12
CA GLU A 131 -11.71 -16.18 26.36
C GLU A 131 -10.73 -17.14 27.06
N THR A 132 -9.97 -17.91 26.28
CA THR A 132 -9.04 -18.92 26.83
C THR A 132 -7.71 -18.89 26.06
N GLY A 133 -6.66 -19.46 26.65
CA GLY A 133 -5.32 -19.53 26.07
C GLY A 133 -4.39 -18.44 26.61
N ALA A 134 -3.23 -18.28 25.98
CA ALA A 134 -2.16 -17.39 26.44
C ALA A 134 -2.56 -15.90 26.41
N ARG A 135 -3.60 -15.54 25.66
CA ARG A 135 -4.09 -14.16 25.49
C ARG A 135 -5.47 -13.93 26.10
N ALA A 136 -5.91 -14.79 27.02
CA ALA A 136 -7.21 -14.65 27.70
C ALA A 136 -7.39 -13.24 28.27
N GLY A 137 -8.58 -12.66 28.01
CA GLY A 137 -8.93 -11.29 28.41
C GLY A 137 -8.47 -10.18 27.44
N GLN A 138 -7.72 -10.48 26.39
CA GLN A 138 -7.33 -9.50 25.39
C GLN A 138 -8.42 -9.34 24.32
N ASP A 139 -8.61 -8.09 23.86
CA ASP A 139 -9.47 -7.78 22.73
C ASP A 139 -8.84 -8.26 21.42
N VAL A 140 -9.69 -8.73 20.53
CA VAL A 140 -9.30 -9.24 19.21
C VAL A 140 -10.21 -8.71 18.09
N THR A 141 -9.68 -8.70 16.89
CA THR A 141 -10.45 -8.57 15.65
C THR A 141 -10.52 -9.95 14.98
N VAL A 142 -11.74 -10.45 14.77
CA VAL A 142 -11.99 -11.68 14.02
C VAL A 142 -12.34 -11.30 12.59
N LYS A 143 -11.51 -11.70 11.62
CA LYS A 143 -11.72 -11.48 10.18
C LYS A 143 -12.11 -12.80 9.54
N ILE A 144 -13.27 -12.87 8.87
CA ILE A 144 -13.77 -14.09 8.23
C ILE A 144 -14.10 -13.80 6.76
N ALA A 145 -13.62 -14.65 5.86
CA ALA A 145 -13.92 -14.53 4.43
C ALA A 145 -15.43 -14.53 4.18
N MET A 146 -15.92 -13.65 3.31
CA MET A 146 -17.34 -13.62 2.95
C MET A 146 -17.72 -14.81 2.09
N GLN A 147 -16.86 -15.18 1.18
CA GLN A 147 -17.04 -16.35 0.30
C GLN A 147 -15.91 -17.34 0.54
N ARG A 148 -16.19 -18.62 0.24
CA ARG A 148 -15.18 -19.68 0.38
C ARG A 148 -14.03 -19.47 -0.61
N GLU A 149 -14.33 -18.89 -1.75
CA GLU A 149 -13.40 -18.57 -2.84
C GLU A 149 -12.38 -17.49 -2.44
N ASP A 150 -12.71 -16.64 -1.46
CA ASP A 150 -11.83 -15.59 -0.95
C ASP A 150 -10.85 -16.08 0.14
N SER A 151 -11.00 -17.35 0.55
CA SER A 151 -10.24 -17.93 1.67
C SER A 151 -8.73 -17.97 1.41
N ASP A 152 -8.31 -18.17 0.17
CA ASP A 152 -6.90 -18.18 -0.20
C ASP A 152 -6.24 -16.82 0.01
N LEU A 153 -6.96 -15.71 -0.23
CA LEU A 153 -6.46 -14.35 0.00
C LEU A 153 -6.29 -14.08 1.51
N LEU A 154 -7.23 -14.51 2.35
CA LEU A 154 -7.09 -14.39 3.81
C LEU A 154 -5.98 -15.27 4.38
N MET A 155 -5.80 -16.47 3.83
CA MET A 155 -4.70 -17.35 4.22
C MET A 155 -3.35 -16.75 3.83
N GLU A 156 -3.26 -16.13 2.66
CA GLU A 156 -2.06 -15.46 2.20
C GLU A 156 -1.76 -14.20 3.04
N GLU A 157 -2.78 -13.39 3.40
CA GLU A 157 -2.65 -12.28 4.33
C GLU A 157 -2.01 -12.74 5.66
N ALA A 158 -2.56 -13.80 6.25
CA ALA A 158 -2.03 -14.34 7.50
C ALA A 158 -0.57 -14.78 7.36
N ARG A 159 -0.20 -15.40 6.23
CA ARG A 159 1.18 -15.80 5.93
C ARG A 159 2.10 -14.58 5.80
N ILE A 160 1.66 -13.54 5.09
CA ILE A 160 2.41 -12.29 4.90
C ILE A 160 2.62 -11.59 6.23
N VAL A 161 1.56 -11.39 7.02
CA VAL A 161 1.65 -10.73 8.33
C VAL A 161 2.57 -11.52 9.27
N ARG A 162 2.46 -12.85 9.32
CA ARG A 162 3.37 -13.69 10.12
C ARG A 162 4.83 -13.53 9.67
N THR A 163 5.07 -13.47 8.36
CA THR A 163 6.41 -13.24 7.82
C THR A 163 6.96 -11.89 8.26
N LEU A 164 6.19 -10.81 8.12
CA LEU A 164 6.57 -9.47 8.56
C LEU A 164 6.80 -9.41 10.07
N GLN A 165 5.94 -10.04 10.86
CA GLN A 165 6.06 -10.07 12.32
C GLN A 165 7.29 -10.89 12.80
N SER A 166 7.75 -11.86 12.04
CA SER A 166 8.94 -12.66 12.37
C SER A 166 10.26 -11.92 12.16
N GLN A 167 10.27 -10.84 11.38
CA GLN A 167 11.47 -10.06 11.11
C GLN A 167 11.81 -9.14 12.30
N ALA A 168 13.11 -8.96 12.56
CA ALA A 168 13.55 -8.01 13.56
C ALA A 168 13.37 -6.57 13.05
N GLY A 169 12.84 -5.70 13.90
CA GLY A 169 12.69 -4.28 13.56
C GLY A 169 11.65 -3.58 14.43
N VAL A 170 11.90 -2.32 14.75
CA VAL A 170 10.96 -1.47 15.50
C VAL A 170 9.70 -1.13 14.70
N GLN A 171 9.75 -1.32 13.39
CA GLN A 171 8.67 -1.04 12.45
C GLN A 171 7.49 -2.00 12.58
N ARG A 172 7.70 -3.18 13.21
CA ARG A 172 6.61 -4.13 13.49
C ARG A 172 5.43 -3.52 14.25
N LYS A 173 5.68 -2.47 15.03
CA LYS A 173 4.63 -1.72 15.74
C LYS A 173 3.64 -0.99 14.82
N HIS A 174 3.96 -0.88 13.54
CA HIS A 174 3.12 -0.26 12.50
C HIS A 174 2.33 -1.30 11.67
N LEU A 175 2.38 -2.56 12.08
CA LEU A 175 1.74 -3.68 11.39
C LEU A 175 0.71 -4.35 12.30
N PRO A 176 -0.34 -4.98 11.75
CA PRO A 176 -1.25 -5.79 12.54
C PRO A 176 -0.52 -6.97 13.15
N GLU A 177 -0.97 -7.44 14.31
CA GLU A 177 -0.45 -8.65 14.95
C GLU A 177 -1.42 -9.81 14.73
N LEU A 178 -0.99 -10.82 13.98
CA LEU A 178 -1.73 -12.05 13.81
C LEU A 178 -1.60 -12.90 15.08
N VAL A 179 -2.74 -13.20 15.71
CA VAL A 179 -2.84 -14.03 16.92
C VAL A 179 -3.05 -15.48 16.53
N ASP A 180 -4.01 -15.74 15.63
CA ASP A 180 -4.37 -17.09 15.24
C ASP A 180 -5.03 -17.14 13.86
N GLN A 181 -5.26 -18.34 13.36
CA GLN A 181 -5.91 -18.60 12.07
C GLN A 181 -6.77 -19.86 12.18
N PHE A 182 -7.91 -19.88 11.47
CA PHE A 182 -8.84 -21.01 11.50
C PHE A 182 -9.57 -21.19 10.16
N ILE A 183 -10.21 -22.33 10.03
CA ILE A 183 -11.21 -22.59 8.98
C ILE A 183 -12.55 -22.77 9.68
N ALA A 184 -13.52 -21.96 9.31
CA ALA A 184 -14.89 -22.08 9.81
C ALA A 184 -15.56 -23.39 9.35
N PRO A 185 -16.59 -23.89 10.05
CA PRO A 185 -17.33 -25.09 9.62
C PRO A 185 -17.92 -24.98 8.21
N SER A 186 -18.22 -23.77 7.75
CA SER A 186 -18.66 -23.45 6.37
C SER A 186 -17.56 -23.55 5.32
N GLY A 187 -16.29 -23.75 5.74
CA GLY A 187 -15.11 -23.84 4.88
C GLY A 187 -14.45 -22.51 4.55
N GLN A 188 -14.92 -21.40 5.10
CA GLN A 188 -14.30 -20.09 4.96
C GLN A 188 -13.08 -19.96 5.88
N ALA A 189 -12.01 -19.35 5.38
CA ALA A 189 -10.86 -19.01 6.21
C ALA A 189 -11.19 -17.82 7.12
N GLY A 190 -10.61 -17.82 8.32
CA GLY A 190 -10.64 -16.71 9.24
C GLY A 190 -9.29 -16.49 9.90
N SER A 191 -9.05 -15.24 10.29
CA SER A 191 -7.86 -14.79 11.00
C SER A 191 -8.25 -14.04 12.26
N ILE A 192 -7.50 -14.26 13.32
CA ILE A 192 -7.63 -13.52 14.57
C ILE A 192 -6.44 -12.58 14.68
N PHE A 193 -6.72 -11.29 14.75
CA PHE A 193 -5.71 -10.25 14.97
C PHE A 193 -5.86 -9.67 16.39
N ALA A 194 -4.77 -9.21 16.99
CA ALA A 194 -4.87 -8.33 18.15
C ALA A 194 -5.69 -7.09 17.77
N TYR A 195 -6.61 -6.69 18.63
CA TYR A 195 -7.41 -5.50 18.36
C TYR A 195 -6.52 -4.25 18.33
N LEU A 196 -6.67 -3.47 17.29
CA LEU A 196 -6.01 -2.19 17.15
C LEU A 196 -7.02 -1.09 17.50
N ASP A 197 -6.80 -0.43 18.64
CA ASP A 197 -7.56 0.74 19.01
C ASP A 197 -7.04 1.93 18.19
N GLY A 198 -7.89 2.49 17.34
CA GLY A 198 -7.51 3.55 16.39
C GLY A 198 -8.63 3.86 15.41
N TYR A 199 -8.41 4.88 14.61
CA TYR A 199 -9.35 5.39 13.61
C TYR A 199 -8.73 5.21 12.23
N ASP A 200 -9.50 4.67 11.28
CA ASP A 200 -9.07 4.68 9.89
C ASP A 200 -9.08 6.11 9.32
N LEU A 201 -8.41 6.29 8.19
CA LEU A 201 -8.29 7.63 7.62
C LEU A 201 -9.58 8.14 6.97
N ASP A 202 -10.57 7.30 6.69
CA ASP A 202 -11.91 7.73 6.29
C ASP A 202 -12.62 8.38 7.49
N MET A 203 -12.57 7.74 8.68
CA MET A 203 -13.09 8.32 9.92
C MET A 203 -12.39 9.64 10.27
N VAL A 204 -11.07 9.72 10.08
CA VAL A 204 -10.33 10.98 10.26
C VAL A 204 -10.84 12.04 9.28
N ARG A 205 -11.06 11.70 8.03
CA ARG A 205 -11.57 12.62 7.02
C ARG A 205 -12.99 13.10 7.29
N ASP A 206 -13.84 12.21 7.79
CA ASP A 206 -15.20 12.56 8.22
C ASP A 206 -15.19 13.55 9.39
N ARG A 207 -14.25 13.37 10.33
CA ARG A 207 -14.06 14.30 11.46
C ARG A 207 -13.51 15.66 11.02
N TYR A 208 -12.73 15.71 9.95
CA TYR A 208 -12.11 16.91 9.40
C TYR A 208 -12.55 17.15 7.95
N PRO A 209 -13.83 17.52 7.70
CA PRO A 209 -14.39 17.64 6.36
C PRO A 209 -13.71 18.68 5.46
N ASP A 210 -13.05 19.70 6.03
CA ASP A 210 -12.28 20.70 5.30
C ASP A 210 -10.81 20.30 5.07
N GLY A 211 -10.42 19.10 5.52
CA GLY A 211 -9.06 18.59 5.46
C GLY A 211 -8.32 18.66 6.80
N LEU A 212 -7.47 17.68 7.02
CA LEU A 212 -6.60 17.61 8.18
C LEU A 212 -5.42 18.58 8.02
N ASN A 213 -4.95 19.16 9.12
CA ASN A 213 -3.76 20.01 9.13
C ASN A 213 -2.54 19.27 8.52
N ALA A 214 -1.79 19.97 7.67
CA ALA A 214 -0.67 19.39 6.92
C ALA A 214 0.44 18.81 7.84
N GLU A 215 0.65 19.35 9.04
CA GLU A 215 1.61 18.80 10.00
C GLU A 215 1.18 17.41 10.51
N HIS A 216 -0.13 17.17 10.72
CA HIS A 216 -0.67 15.85 11.04
C HIS A 216 -0.49 14.89 9.85
N VAL A 217 -0.86 15.33 8.64
CA VAL A 217 -0.68 14.51 7.43
C VAL A 217 0.78 14.11 7.25
N ALA A 218 1.73 15.01 7.52
CA ALA A 218 3.14 14.75 7.39
C ALA A 218 3.68 13.70 8.39
N TRP A 219 3.16 13.63 9.64
CA TRP A 219 3.59 12.56 10.53
C TRP A 219 2.91 11.21 10.21
N ILE A 220 1.65 11.22 9.78
CA ILE A 220 0.95 10.02 9.31
C ILE A 220 1.72 9.42 8.12
N LEU A 221 2.06 10.26 7.14
CA LEU A 221 2.89 9.86 6.00
C LEU A 221 4.23 9.25 6.45
N ALA A 222 4.93 9.87 7.40
CA ALA A 222 6.22 9.37 7.87
C ALA A 222 6.11 7.96 8.51
N ARG A 223 5.05 7.70 9.27
CA ARG A 223 4.82 6.39 9.90
C ARG A 223 4.41 5.33 8.87
N SER A 224 3.54 5.70 7.93
CA SER A 224 3.14 4.82 6.82
C SER A 224 4.34 4.44 5.94
N LEU A 225 5.22 5.39 5.63
CA LEU A 225 6.48 5.13 4.92
C LEU A 225 7.39 4.16 5.69
N SER A 226 7.42 4.24 7.02
CA SER A 226 8.18 3.31 7.87
C SER A 226 7.65 1.88 7.77
N ALA A 227 6.32 1.70 7.80
CA ALA A 227 5.68 0.40 7.62
C ALA A 227 5.92 -0.19 6.22
N LEU A 228 5.69 0.61 5.18
CA LEU A 228 5.87 0.18 3.79
C LEU A 228 7.33 -0.11 3.46
N GLY A 229 8.27 0.74 3.89
CA GLY A 229 9.69 0.50 3.67
C GLY A 229 10.17 -0.81 4.32
N PHE A 230 9.64 -1.15 5.49
CA PHE A 230 9.92 -2.41 6.14
C PHE A 230 9.40 -3.62 5.33
N ALA A 231 8.16 -3.54 4.81
CA ALA A 231 7.58 -4.59 3.98
C ALA A 231 8.30 -4.72 2.63
N HIS A 232 8.61 -3.60 1.99
CA HIS A 232 9.32 -3.57 0.70
C HIS A 232 10.72 -4.21 0.79
N GLN A 233 11.42 -4.04 1.92
CA GLN A 233 12.71 -4.73 2.16
C GLN A 233 12.58 -6.25 2.21
N GLN A 234 11.39 -6.75 2.55
CA GLN A 234 11.07 -8.19 2.53
C GLN A 234 10.54 -8.64 1.15
N GLY A 235 10.52 -7.74 0.16
CA GLY A 235 9.96 -8.01 -1.17
C GLY A 235 8.44 -8.12 -1.17
N ILE A 236 7.75 -7.50 -0.21
CA ILE A 236 6.30 -7.52 -0.09
C ILE A 236 5.76 -6.14 -0.47
N ILE A 237 4.90 -6.07 -1.49
CA ILE A 237 4.20 -4.87 -1.91
C ILE A 237 2.75 -4.99 -1.43
N HIS A 238 2.24 -3.97 -0.76
CA HIS A 238 0.87 -3.98 -0.21
C HIS A 238 -0.19 -4.03 -1.33
N GLY A 239 -0.03 -3.21 -2.36
CA GLY A 239 -0.84 -3.24 -3.58
C GLY A 239 -2.26 -2.71 -3.45
N ASN A 240 -2.69 -2.32 -2.23
CA ASN A 240 -4.02 -1.75 -1.97
C ASN A 240 -4.00 -0.69 -0.85
N ILE A 241 -3.11 0.28 -0.92
CA ILE A 241 -3.06 1.40 0.03
C ILE A 241 -4.20 2.38 -0.28
N GLU A 242 -5.05 2.60 0.72
CA GLU A 242 -6.18 3.54 0.69
C GLU A 242 -6.54 3.99 2.12
N PRO A 243 -7.42 4.99 2.30
CA PRO A 243 -7.73 5.52 3.64
C PRO A 243 -8.22 4.46 4.64
N ALA A 244 -9.08 3.54 4.24
CA ALA A 244 -9.61 2.47 5.09
C ALA A 244 -8.54 1.49 5.60
N HIS A 245 -7.37 1.43 4.94
CA HIS A 245 -6.29 0.49 5.27
C HIS A 245 -5.12 1.11 6.07
N ILE A 246 -5.31 2.33 6.56
CA ILE A 246 -4.37 3.01 7.45
C ILE A 246 -5.12 3.45 8.71
N LEU A 247 -4.77 2.88 9.86
CA LEU A 247 -5.29 3.29 11.15
C LEU A 247 -4.33 4.26 11.83
N VAL A 248 -4.87 5.31 12.45
CA VAL A 248 -4.12 6.22 13.32
C VAL A 248 -4.55 6.02 14.77
N ARG A 249 -3.58 6.02 15.67
CA ARG A 249 -3.80 6.05 17.11
C ARG A 249 -3.27 7.38 17.64
N PRO A 250 -4.18 8.31 18.02
CA PRO A 250 -3.81 9.66 18.41
C PRO A 250 -2.93 9.73 19.66
N GLU A 251 -3.12 8.80 20.61
CA GLU A 251 -2.52 8.83 21.94
C GLU A 251 -0.99 8.74 21.90
N ASP A 252 -0.43 7.99 20.95
CA ASP A 252 1.00 7.78 20.82
C ASP A 252 1.56 8.14 19.43
N HIS A 253 0.73 8.79 18.57
CA HIS A 253 1.06 9.07 17.18
C HIS A 253 1.55 7.83 16.44
N ASN A 254 0.93 6.68 16.72
CA ASN A 254 1.19 5.48 15.96
C ASN A 254 0.25 5.37 14.75
N VAL A 255 0.74 4.70 13.72
CA VAL A 255 0.00 4.36 12.50
C VAL A 255 0.16 2.89 12.25
N PHE A 256 -0.92 2.24 11.83
CA PHE A 256 -0.91 0.84 11.43
C PHE A 256 -1.33 0.74 9.97
N VAL A 257 -0.56 0.03 9.17
CA VAL A 257 -0.94 -0.36 7.81
C VAL A 257 -1.55 -1.76 7.90
N ILE A 258 -2.83 -1.86 7.57
CA ILE A 258 -3.64 -3.08 7.72
C ILE A 258 -4.15 -3.58 6.38
N ASP A 259 -4.82 -4.72 6.37
CA ASP A 259 -5.39 -5.38 5.19
C ASP A 259 -4.37 -5.73 4.10
N TRP A 260 -3.53 -6.70 4.41
CA TRP A 260 -2.53 -7.27 3.51
C TRP A 260 -3.09 -8.36 2.58
N SER A 261 -4.42 -8.50 2.45
CA SER A 261 -5.09 -9.53 1.67
C SER A 261 -4.72 -9.50 0.18
N TYR A 262 -4.50 -8.31 -0.35
CA TYR A 262 -4.13 -8.11 -1.75
C TYR A 262 -2.62 -7.92 -1.97
N ALA A 263 -1.81 -8.08 -0.93
CA ALA A 263 -0.37 -7.90 -1.05
C ALA A 263 0.27 -8.95 -1.98
N VAL A 264 1.34 -8.54 -2.64
CA VAL A 264 2.06 -9.37 -3.59
C VAL A 264 3.49 -9.60 -3.10
N VAL A 265 3.89 -10.86 -3.01
CA VAL A 265 5.22 -11.27 -2.56
C VAL A 265 6.15 -11.45 -3.74
N ALA A 266 7.29 -10.80 -3.70
CA ALA A 266 8.33 -10.84 -4.72
C ALA A 266 7.80 -10.69 -6.17
N PRO A 267 6.99 -9.65 -6.47
CA PRO A 267 6.37 -9.47 -7.78
C PRO A 267 7.38 -9.47 -8.92
N GLU A 268 8.58 -8.92 -8.71
CA GLU A 268 9.68 -8.94 -9.67
C GLU A 268 10.09 -10.37 -10.10
N LYS A 269 9.95 -11.35 -9.16
CA LYS A 269 10.34 -12.75 -9.42
C LYS A 269 9.19 -13.60 -9.91
N THR A 270 7.99 -13.33 -9.38
CA THR A 270 6.80 -14.14 -9.65
C THR A 270 6.06 -13.69 -10.90
N GLY A 271 6.27 -12.44 -11.34
CA GLY A 271 5.49 -11.81 -12.41
C GLY A 271 4.03 -11.54 -12.00
N GLN A 272 3.66 -11.76 -10.72
CA GLN A 272 2.30 -11.59 -10.26
C GLN A 272 1.89 -10.12 -10.31
N GLY A 273 0.79 -9.84 -11.01
CA GLY A 273 0.19 -8.51 -11.12
C GLY A 273 -0.60 -8.11 -9.89
N PHE A 274 -1.12 -6.90 -9.91
CA PHE A 274 -2.03 -6.39 -8.89
C PHE A 274 -3.25 -7.29 -8.72
N ARG A 275 -3.73 -7.40 -7.49
CA ARG A 275 -4.91 -8.18 -7.10
C ARG A 275 -6.14 -7.31 -6.82
N ALA A 276 -5.94 -6.02 -6.56
CA ALA A 276 -7.00 -5.05 -6.29
C ALA A 276 -6.87 -3.82 -7.21
N HIS A 277 -7.98 -3.10 -7.37
CA HIS A 277 -8.04 -1.82 -8.07
C HIS A 277 -9.06 -0.90 -7.41
N ASN A 278 -8.60 0.20 -6.86
CA ASN A 278 -9.43 1.30 -6.41
C ASN A 278 -9.27 2.48 -7.40
N PRO A 279 -10.35 2.95 -8.07
CA PRO A 279 -10.26 3.99 -9.10
C PRO A 279 -9.65 5.31 -8.63
N ASP A 280 -9.78 5.64 -7.35
CA ASP A 280 -9.33 6.91 -6.80
C ASP A 280 -7.89 6.84 -6.25
N PHE A 281 -7.45 5.67 -5.75
CA PHE A 281 -6.16 5.52 -5.06
C PHE A 281 -5.13 4.65 -5.80
N SER A 282 -5.57 3.73 -6.67
CA SER A 282 -4.62 2.85 -7.37
C SER A 282 -3.82 3.59 -8.45
N PRO A 283 -2.54 3.23 -8.62
CA PRO A 283 -1.70 3.84 -9.65
C PRO A 283 -2.08 3.39 -11.07
N PRO A 284 -1.78 4.18 -12.12
CA PRO A 284 -2.18 3.88 -13.50
C PRO A 284 -1.71 2.53 -14.02
N GLU A 285 -0.56 2.03 -13.57
CA GLU A 285 0.01 0.73 -13.99
C GLU A 285 -0.83 -0.49 -13.56
N VAL A 286 -1.75 -0.33 -12.61
CA VAL A 286 -2.72 -1.37 -12.21
C VAL A 286 -3.55 -1.82 -13.40
N MET A 287 -4.01 -0.86 -14.22
CA MET A 287 -4.82 -1.14 -15.42
C MET A 287 -4.06 -1.99 -16.45
N ALA A 288 -2.74 -1.86 -16.50
CA ALA A 288 -1.87 -2.66 -17.36
C ALA A 288 -1.57 -4.06 -16.77
N ARG A 289 -2.09 -4.39 -15.60
CA ARG A 289 -1.86 -5.66 -14.86
C ARG A 289 -0.39 -6.02 -14.70
N LYS A 290 0.48 -5.02 -14.66
CA LYS A 290 1.92 -5.22 -14.43
C LYS A 290 2.18 -5.62 -12.98
N PRO A 291 3.30 -6.30 -12.69
CA PRO A 291 3.71 -6.52 -11.30
C PRO A 291 3.83 -5.20 -10.53
N PRO A 292 3.29 -5.12 -9.28
CA PRO A 292 3.43 -3.92 -8.47
C PRO A 292 4.87 -3.68 -8.05
N LEU A 293 5.20 -2.41 -7.85
CA LEU A 293 6.51 -1.93 -7.39
C LEU A 293 6.37 -1.20 -6.05
N PRO A 294 7.46 -0.98 -5.30
CA PRO A 294 7.41 -0.07 -4.15
C PRO A 294 6.83 1.32 -4.51
N ALA A 295 7.17 1.84 -5.69
CA ALA A 295 6.62 3.07 -6.24
C ALA A 295 5.09 3.07 -6.42
N SER A 296 4.48 1.89 -6.52
CA SER A 296 3.02 1.75 -6.62
C SER A 296 2.33 2.05 -5.29
N ASP A 297 2.84 1.49 -4.18
CA ASP A 297 2.35 1.81 -2.84
C ASP A 297 2.59 3.28 -2.48
N LEU A 298 3.75 3.84 -2.90
CA LEU A 298 4.06 5.25 -2.68
C LEU A 298 3.09 6.19 -3.43
N TYR A 299 2.64 5.80 -4.62
CA TYR A 299 1.60 6.54 -5.35
C TYR A 299 0.28 6.54 -4.57
N SER A 300 -0.19 5.37 -4.19
CA SER A 300 -1.44 5.21 -3.45
C SER A 300 -1.39 5.94 -2.11
N LEU A 301 -0.24 5.89 -1.42
CA LEU A 301 -0.02 6.65 -0.19
C LEU A 301 -0.05 8.17 -0.44
N GLY A 302 0.54 8.65 -1.52
CA GLY A 302 0.48 10.07 -1.93
C GLY A 302 -0.96 10.54 -2.17
N LYS A 303 -1.78 9.72 -2.86
CA LYS A 303 -3.22 9.98 -3.07
C LYS A 303 -3.99 10.00 -1.75
N THR A 304 -3.70 9.08 -0.85
CA THR A 304 -4.30 9.03 0.50
C THR A 304 -3.97 10.29 1.31
N MET A 305 -2.75 10.81 1.21
CA MET A 305 -2.38 12.07 1.89
C MET A 305 -3.08 13.29 1.28
N ILE A 306 -3.26 13.32 -0.04
CA ILE A 306 -4.05 14.37 -0.71
C ILE A 306 -5.51 14.33 -0.23
N PHE A 307 -6.10 13.13 -0.12
CA PHE A 307 -7.42 12.94 0.45
C PHE A 307 -7.53 13.53 1.86
N LEU A 308 -6.58 13.21 2.74
CA LEU A 308 -6.57 13.74 4.11
C LEU A 308 -6.46 15.27 4.19
N LEU A 309 -5.71 15.88 3.28
CA LEU A 309 -5.61 17.34 3.19
C LEU A 309 -6.89 18.02 2.68
N GLY A 310 -7.91 17.27 2.26
CA GLY A 310 -9.11 17.81 1.65
C GLY A 310 -8.92 18.18 0.16
N GLY A 311 -7.90 17.62 -0.48
CA GLY A 311 -7.62 17.81 -1.90
C GLY A 311 -8.49 16.97 -2.83
N ASP A 312 -8.42 17.27 -4.13
CA ASP A 312 -9.06 16.44 -5.15
C ASP A 312 -8.14 15.26 -5.50
N VAL A 313 -8.54 14.07 -5.07
CA VAL A 313 -7.76 12.84 -5.27
C VAL A 313 -7.65 12.49 -6.76
N ARG A 314 -8.69 12.72 -7.56
CA ARG A 314 -8.69 12.38 -8.99
C ARG A 314 -7.73 13.27 -9.77
N GLN A 315 -7.79 14.58 -9.53
CA GLN A 315 -6.90 15.54 -10.17
C GLN A 315 -5.50 15.58 -9.53
N GLY A 316 -5.33 15.03 -8.32
CA GLY A 316 -4.07 15.10 -7.58
C GLY A 316 -3.76 16.52 -7.08
N THR A 317 -4.79 17.35 -6.87
CA THR A 317 -4.61 18.72 -6.43
C THR A 317 -4.72 18.84 -4.91
N VAL A 318 -3.91 19.72 -4.34
CA VAL A 318 -3.82 19.99 -2.91
C VAL A 318 -4.43 21.37 -2.63
N PRO A 319 -5.13 21.58 -1.50
CA PRO A 319 -5.68 22.89 -1.16
C PRO A 319 -4.61 24.00 -1.08
N ALA A 320 -4.96 25.20 -1.54
CA ALA A 320 -4.02 26.30 -1.70
C ALA A 320 -3.33 26.79 -0.41
N GLN A 321 -3.93 26.49 0.77
CA GLN A 321 -3.36 26.83 2.07
C GLN A 321 -2.20 25.91 2.49
N VAL A 322 -1.98 24.80 1.81
CA VAL A 322 -0.87 23.87 2.08
C VAL A 322 0.43 24.45 1.50
N ASP A 323 1.51 24.39 2.27
CA ASP A 323 2.83 24.86 1.82
C ASP A 323 3.21 24.23 0.47
N GLU A 324 3.67 25.07 -0.46
CA GLU A 324 3.97 24.67 -1.84
C GLU A 324 5.05 23.57 -1.91
N ARG A 325 6.01 23.56 -0.98
CA ARG A 325 7.07 22.54 -0.92
C ARG A 325 6.48 21.18 -0.56
N PHE A 326 5.52 21.15 0.39
CA PHE A 326 4.84 19.92 0.76
C PHE A 326 3.90 19.45 -0.35
N THR A 327 3.21 20.38 -1.02
CA THR A 327 2.40 20.11 -2.22
C THR A 327 3.23 19.45 -3.31
N ARG A 328 4.39 20.02 -3.67
CA ARG A 328 5.29 19.46 -4.69
C ARG A 328 5.82 18.07 -4.29
N PHE A 329 6.08 17.87 -3.00
CA PHE A 329 6.51 16.57 -2.49
C PHE A 329 5.44 15.50 -2.71
N LEU A 330 4.16 15.78 -2.41
CA LEU A 330 3.06 14.84 -2.66
C LEU A 330 2.85 14.60 -4.16
N GLN A 331 2.91 15.65 -4.97
CA GLN A 331 2.81 15.55 -6.43
C GLN A 331 3.93 14.72 -7.05
N PHE A 332 5.12 14.71 -6.44
CA PHE A 332 6.20 13.83 -6.87
C PHE A 332 5.86 12.35 -6.66
N LEU A 333 5.15 11.99 -5.60
CA LEU A 333 4.74 10.61 -5.32
C LEU A 333 3.69 10.11 -6.32
N ILE A 334 2.81 10.99 -6.82
CA ILE A 334 1.66 10.63 -7.65
C ILE A 334 1.88 10.85 -9.16
N ARG A 335 3.12 10.90 -9.63
CA ARG A 335 3.40 10.98 -11.07
C ARG A 335 2.88 9.72 -11.78
N ASP A 336 2.36 9.87 -12.99
CA ASP A 336 1.75 8.77 -13.75
C ASP A 336 2.76 7.67 -14.07
N SER A 337 3.96 8.05 -14.50
CA SER A 337 5.01 7.07 -14.78
C SER A 337 5.66 6.56 -13.50
N PRO A 338 5.64 5.24 -13.21
CA PRO A 338 6.31 4.67 -12.04
C PRO A 338 7.81 5.04 -11.98
N ARG A 339 8.47 5.14 -13.15
CA ARG A 339 9.90 5.50 -13.25
C ARG A 339 10.22 6.93 -12.82
N GLN A 340 9.22 7.81 -12.85
CA GLN A 340 9.36 9.21 -12.44
C GLN A 340 9.02 9.46 -10.98
N ARG A 341 8.64 8.40 -10.24
CA ARG A 341 8.34 8.43 -8.80
C ARG A 341 9.56 8.02 -7.99
N ALA A 342 9.47 8.24 -6.69
CA ALA A 342 10.38 7.59 -5.74
C ALA A 342 10.23 6.07 -5.81
N GLN A 343 11.36 5.35 -5.67
CA GLN A 343 11.41 3.88 -5.74
C GLN A 343 11.62 3.25 -4.36
N ASP A 344 11.98 4.02 -3.35
CA ASP A 344 12.32 3.54 -2.02
C ASP A 344 11.62 4.38 -0.95
N ALA A 345 10.83 3.71 -0.10
CA ALA A 345 10.07 4.36 0.97
C ALA A 345 10.98 4.98 2.04
N TRP A 346 12.18 4.43 2.27
CA TRP A 346 13.13 5.00 3.23
C TRP A 346 13.76 6.29 2.73
N GLU A 347 14.10 6.35 1.44
CA GLU A 347 14.57 7.60 0.82
C GLU A 347 13.51 8.70 0.90
N VAL A 348 12.25 8.35 0.63
CA VAL A 348 11.12 9.26 0.78
C VAL A 348 10.97 9.72 2.23
N ALA A 349 11.09 8.83 3.20
CA ALA A 349 11.02 9.17 4.62
C ALA A 349 12.12 10.14 5.05
N GLU A 350 13.35 9.95 4.57
CA GLU A 350 14.46 10.89 4.85
C GLU A 350 14.27 12.26 4.19
N GLN A 351 13.74 12.31 2.97
CA GLN A 351 13.37 13.56 2.30
C GLN A 351 12.24 14.28 3.05
N LEU A 352 11.20 13.53 3.45
CA LEU A 352 10.09 14.04 4.24
C LEU A 352 10.56 14.62 5.59
N LYS A 353 11.49 13.95 6.26
CA LYS A 353 12.05 14.42 7.54
C LYS A 353 12.70 15.79 7.40
N LYS A 354 13.48 16.03 6.34
CA LYS A 354 14.09 17.33 6.04
C LYS A 354 13.01 18.36 5.73
N LEU A 355 12.09 18.02 4.84
CA LEU A 355 10.99 18.91 4.45
C LEU A 355 10.12 19.31 5.65
N ARG A 356 9.81 18.37 6.55
CA ARG A 356 9.05 18.67 7.77
C ARG A 356 9.74 19.70 8.66
N ALA A 357 11.05 19.58 8.83
CA ALA A 357 11.83 20.53 9.61
C ALA A 357 11.82 21.93 8.99
N GLU A 358 11.84 22.02 7.65
CA GLU A 358 11.82 23.28 6.91
C GLU A 358 10.43 23.94 6.88
N VAL A 359 9.36 23.14 6.80
CA VAL A 359 7.98 23.64 6.63
C VAL A 359 7.31 23.87 7.98
N PHE A 360 7.45 22.92 8.93
CA PHE A 360 6.73 22.94 10.19
C PHE A 360 7.62 23.23 11.40
N GLY A 361 8.95 23.34 11.20
CA GLY A 361 9.90 23.57 12.27
C GLY A 361 10.28 22.30 13.05
N PRO A 362 10.79 22.44 14.29
CA PRO A 362 11.23 21.32 15.10
C PRO A 362 10.09 20.32 15.35
N SER A 363 10.42 19.02 15.36
CA SER A 363 9.44 17.97 15.63
C SER A 363 8.83 18.15 17.04
N ARG A 364 7.51 18.15 17.11
CA ARG A 364 6.72 18.25 18.34
C ARG A 364 5.59 17.22 18.32
N PHE A 365 5.09 16.87 19.49
CA PHE A 365 3.85 16.14 19.61
C PHE A 365 2.68 17.12 19.38
N LEU A 366 1.86 16.83 18.39
CA LEU A 366 0.68 17.62 18.05
C LEU A 366 -0.57 16.76 18.32
N PRO A 367 -1.40 17.06 19.35
CA PRO A 367 -2.59 16.27 19.64
C PRO A 367 -3.52 16.18 18.42
N LEU A 368 -3.97 14.98 18.08
CA LEU A 368 -5.01 14.73 17.08
C LEU A 368 -6.30 14.41 17.82
N GLU A 369 -7.31 15.27 17.72
CA GLU A 369 -8.59 15.12 18.38
C GLU A 369 -9.59 14.36 17.49
N MET A 370 -10.02 13.18 17.96
CA MET A 370 -10.97 12.32 17.24
C MET A 370 -12.34 12.28 17.92
#